data_d18abbca2ba0616df1fed4a3439c267b
#
_entry.id   d18abbca2ba0616df1fed4a3439c267b
#
_cell.length_a   1.000
_cell.length_b   1.000
_cell.length_c   1.000
_cell.angle_alpha   90.00
_cell.angle_beta   90.00
_cell.angle_gamma   90.00
#
_symmetry.space_group_name_H-M   'P 1'
#
loop_
_entity.id
_entity.type
_entity.pdbx_description
1 polymer ?
#
loop_
_entity_poly.entity_id
_entity_poly.type
_entity_poly.pdbx_seq_one_letter_code
_entity_poly.pdbx_strand_id
1 'polypeptide(L)'
;MHHRGRQLRRTMLAVVLGGLVLGWSVPAGAQTRESSPSVSTETSVSQLSPLAEPRPEPQDQLLTPSEPTPRGGVPLLRRFVPGLADFMKELPPFLRDTSVNLHLRSFYFNRLNSDESQNEAWAFGGWLEYRSGWLLDTFRIGGVGYTSQPLYAPEDSPGTNLLHPPQDPILTLGQLYAQFRYKEYALVTGYRQLVDEGYVNLHDTRMVPFTYEGVTIKGELGRFGYNVGYLTALKQRQEETFHDIAGVAGARGSDAGLILTRLSAEPIKGLDLYGANYYIKDVYNTAYANVEFKHEIVKDLSLQIGVQFTDQRSVGDHLVGDFSTLSFGTRGGFLWRGLTAGAAIYTTDSGAALKTPFGSWPGYLSFQEKDFDRAGENAWGVGAKYDFGAGSLLPFNIPGLTVLLRYATGTDARNTGATHGALPRVTEGDLDITWNIPWVKGLQLRFRNAYVDDGGRDVPVKAFRIILNYDIPVL
;
A
#
# COMPACT_ATOMS: atom_id res chain seq x y z
N MET A 1 -17.21 -16.20 -32.69
CA MET A 1 -17.04 -15.28 -31.56
C MET A 1 -15.58 -14.91 -31.27
N HIS A 2 -14.60 -15.79 -31.41
CA HIS A 2 -13.16 -15.50 -31.12
C HIS A 2 -12.51 -14.39 -31.98
N HIS A 3 -12.99 -14.10 -33.16
CA HIS A 3 -12.35 -13.11 -34.05
C HIS A 3 -12.68 -11.64 -33.69
N ARG A 4 -13.87 -11.36 -33.11
CA ARG A 4 -14.26 -9.99 -32.73
C ARG A 4 -13.54 -9.51 -31.43
N GLY A 5 -13.28 -10.39 -30.49
CA GLY A 5 -12.57 -10.04 -29.26
C GLY A 5 -11.10 -9.64 -29.48
N ARG A 6 -10.42 -10.27 -30.46
CA ARG A 6 -9.03 -9.94 -30.79
C ARG A 6 -8.88 -8.58 -31.49
N GLN A 7 -9.85 -8.16 -32.28
CA GLN A 7 -9.84 -6.83 -32.90
C GLN A 7 -10.08 -5.71 -31.89
N LEU A 8 -11.02 -5.90 -30.93
CA LEU A 8 -11.24 -4.93 -29.85
C LEU A 8 -9.99 -4.74 -28.99
N ARG A 9 -9.29 -5.82 -28.66
CA ARG A 9 -8.03 -5.77 -27.88
C ARG A 9 -6.94 -4.93 -28.57
N ARG A 10 -6.81 -5.06 -29.91
CA ARG A 10 -5.83 -4.26 -30.67
C ARG A 10 -6.21 -2.78 -30.74
N THR A 11 -7.49 -2.48 -30.83
CA THR A 11 -8.00 -1.09 -30.91
C THR A 11 -7.91 -0.38 -29.56
N MET A 12 -8.22 -1.06 -28.43
CA MET A 12 -8.06 -0.48 -27.09
C MET A 12 -6.60 -0.21 -26.72
N LEU A 13 -5.69 -1.14 -27.06
CA LEU A 13 -4.27 -0.93 -26.80
C LEU A 13 -3.71 0.26 -27.60
N ALA A 14 -4.17 0.44 -28.85
CA ALA A 14 -3.78 1.57 -29.69
C ALA A 14 -4.30 2.93 -29.15
N VAL A 15 -5.50 2.97 -28.58
CA VAL A 15 -6.07 4.20 -27.99
C VAL A 15 -5.32 4.60 -26.72
N VAL A 16 -4.96 3.65 -25.87
CA VAL A 16 -4.21 3.94 -24.63
C VAL A 16 -2.76 4.32 -24.92
N LEU A 17 -2.11 3.66 -25.88
CA LEU A 17 -0.75 3.99 -26.30
C LEU A 17 -0.70 5.24 -27.20
N GLY A 18 -1.72 5.48 -28.03
CA GLY A 18 -1.84 6.67 -28.86
C GLY A 18 -2.06 7.95 -28.03
N GLY A 19 -2.78 7.88 -26.91
CA GLY A 19 -2.96 8.98 -25.96
C GLY A 19 -1.66 9.39 -25.24
N LEU A 20 -0.76 8.44 -25.02
CA LEU A 20 0.56 8.68 -24.43
C LEU A 20 1.55 9.36 -25.41
N VAL A 21 1.42 9.13 -26.72
CA VAL A 21 2.33 9.68 -27.73
C VAL A 21 1.94 11.09 -28.18
N LEU A 22 0.66 11.47 -28.06
CA LEU A 22 0.19 12.82 -28.47
C LEU A 22 0.33 13.89 -27.38
N GLY A 23 0.74 13.55 -26.15
CA GLY A 23 0.97 14.49 -25.05
C GLY A 23 2.34 15.18 -25.02
N TRP A 24 3.23 14.95 -26.00
CA TRP A 24 4.61 15.46 -26.02
C TRP A 24 4.75 16.78 -26.79
N SER A 25 4.05 17.81 -26.37
CA SER A 25 4.39 19.19 -26.71
C SER A 25 4.53 20.01 -25.43
N VAL A 26 5.76 20.10 -24.91
CA VAL A 26 6.12 20.93 -23.77
C VAL A 26 6.41 22.32 -24.24
N PRO A 27 5.72 23.37 -23.75
CA PRO A 27 6.22 24.72 -23.89
C PRO A 27 7.24 24.98 -22.76
N ALA A 28 8.43 25.37 -23.17
CA ALA A 28 9.44 25.92 -22.26
C ALA A 28 8.95 27.27 -21.69
N GLY A 29 8.79 27.36 -20.38
CA GLY A 29 8.35 28.55 -19.66
C GLY A 29 9.17 28.78 -18.40
N ALA A 30 9.83 29.92 -18.36
CA ALA A 30 10.84 30.48 -17.51
C ALA A 30 10.66 30.30 -15.99
N GLN A 31 11.77 30.04 -15.34
CA GLN A 31 11.99 30.19 -13.88
C GLN A 31 12.02 31.67 -13.49
N THR A 32 11.26 32.04 -12.47
CA THR A 32 11.53 33.21 -11.66
C THR A 32 11.89 32.79 -10.23
N ARG A 33 13.12 33.16 -9.86
CA ARG A 33 13.62 33.09 -8.50
C ARG A 33 12.91 34.19 -7.67
N GLU A 34 12.37 33.82 -6.52
CA GLU A 34 12.09 34.78 -5.47
C GLU A 34 12.81 34.44 -4.18
N SER A 35 13.35 35.53 -3.62
CA SER A 35 14.23 35.61 -2.48
C SER A 35 13.48 35.53 -1.16
N SER A 36 14.11 34.92 -0.16
CA SER A 36 13.67 34.88 1.24
C SER A 36 13.58 36.25 1.87
N PRO A 37 12.63 36.48 2.75
CA PRO A 37 12.75 37.57 3.76
C PRO A 37 12.97 36.99 5.17
N SER A 38 13.62 37.87 5.92
CA SER A 38 14.14 37.80 7.26
C SER A 38 13.09 37.53 8.36
N VAL A 39 13.58 36.87 9.40
CA VAL A 39 13.01 36.59 10.74
C VAL A 39 12.46 37.88 11.40
N SER A 40 11.21 37.82 11.86
CA SER A 40 10.69 38.60 12.95
C SER A 40 9.96 37.70 13.93
N THR A 41 10.43 37.76 15.18
CA THR A 41 9.96 37.05 16.34
C THR A 41 8.62 37.61 16.79
N GLU A 42 7.52 36.91 16.59
CA GLU A 42 6.29 37.13 17.36
C GLU A 42 5.79 35.79 17.91
N THR A 43 5.64 35.80 19.23
CA THR A 43 5.10 34.71 20.05
C THR A 43 3.63 34.52 19.71
N SER A 44 3.29 33.56 18.90
CA SER A 44 1.93 33.15 18.63
C SER A 44 1.68 31.73 19.20
N VAL A 45 0.63 31.69 19.98
CA VAL A 45 -0.04 30.51 20.56
C VAL A 45 0.05 29.29 19.64
N SER A 46 0.63 28.22 20.17
CA SER A 46 0.81 26.90 19.56
C SER A 46 -0.44 26.44 18.83
N GLN A 47 -0.40 26.47 17.49
CA GLN A 47 -1.26 25.60 16.72
C GLN A 47 -0.82 24.16 16.97
N LEU A 48 -1.65 23.40 17.70
CA LEU A 48 -1.52 21.96 17.84
C LEU A 48 -1.55 21.36 16.42
N SER A 49 -0.42 20.88 15.94
CA SER A 49 -0.34 20.07 14.72
C SER A 49 -1.35 18.93 14.85
N PRO A 50 -2.15 18.64 13.81
CA PRO A 50 -2.95 17.42 13.83
C PRO A 50 -2.02 16.25 14.09
N LEU A 51 -2.48 15.28 14.90
CA LEU A 51 -1.79 14.00 15.07
C LEU A 51 -1.31 13.55 13.70
N ALA A 52 0.00 13.46 13.51
CA ALA A 52 0.58 13.08 12.24
C ALA A 52 -0.12 11.82 11.75
N GLU A 53 -0.58 11.82 10.51
CA GLU A 53 -1.00 10.57 9.86
C GLU A 53 0.14 9.58 10.10
N PRO A 54 -0.17 8.27 10.35
CA PRO A 54 0.88 7.30 10.64
C PRO A 54 1.96 7.45 9.58
N ARG A 55 3.21 7.65 10.02
CA ARG A 55 4.34 7.62 9.10
C ARG A 55 4.23 6.32 8.34
N PRO A 56 4.32 6.32 7.00
CA PRO A 56 4.39 5.07 6.27
C PRO A 56 5.51 4.23 6.90
N GLU A 57 5.25 2.95 7.04
CA GLU A 57 6.22 2.01 7.59
C GLU A 57 7.57 2.15 6.89
N PRO A 58 8.70 1.97 7.61
CA PRO A 58 10.05 2.11 7.04
C PRO A 58 10.33 1.19 5.84
N GLN A 59 9.43 0.27 5.55
CA GLN A 59 9.59 -0.76 4.51
C GLN A 59 9.87 -0.23 3.12
N ASP A 60 9.56 1.02 2.84
CA ASP A 60 9.18 1.35 1.47
C ASP A 60 10.13 2.28 0.71
N GLN A 61 11.21 2.76 1.27
CA GLN A 61 11.97 3.82 0.60
C GLN A 61 12.94 3.33 -0.48
N LEU A 62 13.43 2.08 -0.41
CA LEU A 62 14.46 1.62 -1.34
C LEU A 62 13.93 0.97 -2.62
N LEU A 63 12.86 0.18 -2.53
CA LEU A 63 12.42 -0.66 -3.65
C LEU A 63 10.90 -0.71 -3.84
N THR A 64 10.14 0.22 -3.29
CA THR A 64 8.69 0.25 -3.44
C THR A 64 8.19 1.33 -4.39
N PRO A 65 7.01 1.12 -4.95
CA PRO A 65 6.33 2.11 -5.78
C PRO A 65 6.02 3.40 -5.01
N SER A 66 6.06 4.53 -5.69
CA SER A 66 5.71 5.83 -5.12
C SER A 66 4.28 5.85 -4.59
N GLU A 67 4.11 6.43 -3.42
CA GLU A 67 2.81 6.62 -2.76
C GLU A 67 1.81 7.40 -3.62
N PRO A 68 0.49 7.23 -3.35
CA PRO A 68 -0.53 8.02 -4.01
C PRO A 68 -0.31 9.52 -3.81
N THR A 69 -0.68 10.28 -4.79
CA THR A 69 -0.51 11.74 -4.83
C THR A 69 -1.13 12.39 -3.60
N PRO A 70 -0.45 13.35 -2.95
CA PRO A 70 -1.06 14.14 -1.89
C PRO A 70 -2.33 14.81 -2.39
N ARG A 71 -3.41 14.68 -1.64
CA ARG A 71 -4.68 15.36 -1.94
C ARG A 71 -4.42 16.85 -2.07
N GLY A 72 -4.52 17.39 -3.27
CA GLY A 72 -4.16 18.77 -3.57
C GLY A 72 -5.20 19.46 -4.44
N GLY A 73 -5.62 20.64 -4.01
CA GLY A 73 -6.50 21.53 -4.77
C GLY A 73 -7.47 22.29 -3.88
N VAL A 74 -8.09 23.33 -4.45
CA VAL A 74 -9.24 23.99 -3.80
C VAL A 74 -10.45 23.07 -3.90
N PRO A 75 -11.15 22.76 -2.79
CA PRO A 75 -12.33 21.91 -2.81
C PRO A 75 -13.37 22.35 -3.84
N LEU A 76 -13.97 21.38 -4.56
CA LEU A 76 -14.90 21.68 -5.66
C LEU A 76 -16.08 22.54 -5.20
N LEU A 77 -16.69 22.21 -4.08
CA LEU A 77 -17.86 22.96 -3.58
C LEU A 77 -17.50 24.41 -3.24
N ARG A 78 -16.31 24.67 -2.71
CA ARG A 78 -15.83 26.05 -2.46
C ARG A 78 -15.62 26.84 -3.73
N ARG A 79 -15.34 26.16 -4.84
CA ARG A 79 -15.12 26.76 -6.16
C ARG A 79 -16.43 27.06 -6.88
N PHE A 80 -17.45 26.18 -6.75
CA PHE A 80 -18.69 26.28 -7.52
C PHE A 80 -19.88 26.87 -6.73
N VAL A 81 -19.78 26.93 -5.39
CA VAL A 81 -20.82 27.50 -4.53
C VAL A 81 -20.29 28.75 -3.84
N PRO A 82 -20.55 29.95 -4.41
CA PRO A 82 -20.18 31.22 -3.80
C PRO A 82 -20.77 31.33 -2.38
N GLY A 83 -19.98 31.83 -1.43
CA GLY A 83 -20.42 32.02 -0.04
C GLY A 83 -20.41 30.76 0.83
N LEU A 84 -20.24 29.53 0.29
CA LEU A 84 -20.17 28.33 1.09
C LEU A 84 -19.04 28.41 2.13
N ALA A 85 -17.86 28.90 1.73
CA ALA A 85 -16.74 29.04 2.63
C ALA A 85 -17.02 30.01 3.78
N ASP A 86 -17.76 31.07 3.54
CA ASP A 86 -18.15 32.04 4.56
C ASP A 86 -19.24 31.49 5.47
N PHE A 87 -20.24 30.82 4.92
CA PHE A 87 -21.25 30.11 5.70
C PHE A 87 -20.63 29.06 6.63
N MET A 88 -19.67 28.26 6.11
CA MET A 88 -18.99 27.23 6.92
C MET A 88 -18.20 27.82 8.09
N LYS A 89 -17.64 29.03 7.95
CA LYS A 89 -16.90 29.70 9.05
C LYS A 89 -17.78 29.97 10.28
N GLU A 90 -19.08 30.15 10.08
CA GLU A 90 -20.03 30.42 11.16
C GLU A 90 -20.47 29.15 11.91
N LEU A 91 -20.16 27.96 11.35
CA LEU A 91 -20.54 26.70 11.95
C LEU A 91 -19.60 26.27 13.09
N PRO A 92 -20.08 25.46 14.05
CA PRO A 92 -19.23 24.80 15.03
C PRO A 92 -18.10 23.99 14.37
N PRO A 93 -16.93 23.85 14.99
CA PRO A 93 -15.77 23.15 14.42
C PRO A 93 -16.08 21.75 13.88
N PHE A 94 -16.98 21.01 14.50
CA PHE A 94 -17.42 19.70 14.07
C PHE A 94 -18.02 19.69 12.65
N LEU A 95 -18.75 20.72 12.26
CA LEU A 95 -19.34 20.88 10.93
C LEU A 95 -18.42 21.71 10.01
N ARG A 96 -17.83 22.79 10.56
CA ARG A 96 -16.98 23.71 9.81
C ARG A 96 -15.78 23.00 9.15
N ASP A 97 -15.13 22.14 9.90
CA ASP A 97 -13.90 21.46 9.52
C ASP A 97 -14.17 20.06 8.92
N THR A 98 -15.40 19.84 8.47
CA THR A 98 -15.78 18.65 7.72
C THR A 98 -15.02 18.58 6.39
N SER A 99 -14.56 17.41 6.02
CA SER A 99 -13.96 17.13 4.72
C SER A 99 -14.71 16.01 3.98
N VAL A 100 -14.87 16.20 2.67
CA VAL A 100 -15.39 15.20 1.75
C VAL A 100 -14.37 15.07 0.61
N ASN A 101 -13.89 13.86 0.39
CA ASN A 101 -12.93 13.56 -0.67
C ASN A 101 -13.48 12.45 -1.57
N LEU A 102 -13.33 12.63 -2.87
CA LEU A 102 -13.64 11.62 -3.87
C LEU A 102 -12.34 11.13 -4.47
N HIS A 103 -12.09 9.83 -4.40
CA HIS A 103 -11.02 9.16 -5.12
C HIS A 103 -11.62 8.35 -6.26
N LEU A 104 -11.18 8.62 -7.47
CA LEU A 104 -11.54 7.84 -8.65
C LEU A 104 -10.36 6.95 -9.05
N ARG A 105 -10.64 5.68 -9.36
CA ARG A 105 -9.65 4.71 -9.84
C ARG A 105 -10.19 4.01 -11.08
N SER A 106 -9.38 4.02 -12.13
CA SER A 106 -9.56 3.16 -13.31
C SER A 106 -8.41 2.18 -13.34
N PHE A 107 -8.70 0.87 -13.36
CA PHE A 107 -7.68 -0.16 -13.27
C PHE A 107 -7.92 -1.24 -14.32
N TYR A 108 -7.03 -1.33 -15.28
CA TYR A 108 -6.94 -2.46 -16.21
C TYR A 108 -5.87 -3.43 -15.73
N PHE A 109 -6.22 -4.70 -15.62
CA PHE A 109 -5.31 -5.80 -15.27
C PHE A 109 -5.47 -6.97 -16.22
N ASN A 110 -4.36 -7.43 -16.78
CA ASN A 110 -4.28 -8.64 -17.58
C ASN A 110 -3.12 -9.49 -17.08
N ARG A 111 -3.37 -10.77 -16.80
CA ARG A 111 -2.37 -11.74 -16.37
C ARG A 111 -2.52 -13.04 -17.14
N LEU A 112 -1.46 -13.45 -17.83
CA LEU A 112 -1.29 -14.80 -18.35
C LEU A 112 -0.62 -15.64 -17.27
N ASN A 113 -1.27 -16.71 -16.85
CA ASN A 113 -0.76 -17.65 -15.86
C ASN A 113 0.12 -18.72 -16.51
N SER A 114 0.88 -19.46 -15.69
CA SER A 114 1.78 -20.52 -16.17
C SER A 114 1.06 -21.78 -16.69
N ASP A 115 -0.24 -21.91 -16.46
CA ASP A 115 -1.11 -22.93 -17.05
C ASP A 115 -1.85 -22.44 -18.32
N GLU A 116 -1.38 -21.32 -18.88
CA GLU A 116 -1.96 -20.64 -20.04
C GLU A 116 -3.36 -20.03 -19.81
N SER A 117 -3.93 -20.16 -18.61
CA SER A 117 -5.15 -19.46 -18.25
C SER A 117 -4.92 -17.95 -18.18
N GLN A 118 -5.96 -17.16 -18.40
CA GLN A 118 -5.89 -15.70 -18.37
C GLN A 118 -6.82 -15.14 -17.33
N ASN A 119 -6.32 -14.17 -16.55
CA ASN A 119 -7.17 -13.33 -15.73
C ASN A 119 -7.18 -11.92 -16.33
N GLU A 120 -8.36 -11.37 -16.61
CA GLU A 120 -8.47 -10.06 -17.25
C GLU A 120 -9.70 -9.31 -16.76
N ALA A 121 -9.50 -8.06 -16.36
CA ALA A 121 -10.59 -7.14 -16.11
C ALA A 121 -10.13 -5.69 -16.28
N TRP A 122 -11.07 -4.83 -16.62
CA TRP A 122 -10.96 -3.38 -16.51
C TRP A 122 -12.10 -2.90 -15.61
N ALA A 123 -11.76 -2.33 -14.49
CA ALA A 123 -12.71 -1.81 -13.52
C ALA A 123 -12.58 -0.29 -13.39
N PHE A 124 -13.70 0.36 -13.07
CA PHE A 124 -13.77 1.76 -12.71
C PHE A 124 -14.53 1.92 -11.39
N GLY A 125 -14.07 2.82 -10.53
CA GLY A 125 -14.70 3.06 -9.25
C GLY A 125 -13.83 3.93 -8.37
N GLY A 126 -13.63 3.52 -7.13
CA GLY A 126 -12.89 4.25 -6.12
C GLY A 126 -13.69 4.40 -4.83
N TRP A 127 -13.61 5.56 -4.17
CA TRP A 127 -14.30 5.77 -2.90
C TRP A 127 -14.68 7.23 -2.66
N LEU A 128 -15.74 7.38 -1.86
CA LEU A 128 -16.14 8.65 -1.27
C LEU A 128 -15.88 8.60 0.23
N GLU A 129 -15.03 9.49 0.70
CA GLU A 129 -14.68 9.66 2.11
C GLU A 129 -15.39 10.87 2.69
N TYR A 130 -15.99 10.67 3.85
CA TYR A 130 -16.53 11.72 4.72
C TYR A 130 -15.79 11.69 6.05
N ARG A 131 -15.40 12.86 6.57
CA ARG A 131 -14.81 13.02 7.89
C ARG A 131 -15.28 14.34 8.51
N SER A 132 -15.89 14.27 9.69
CA SER A 132 -16.29 15.47 10.44
C SER A 132 -15.05 16.20 10.98
N GLY A 133 -15.21 17.46 11.31
CA GLY A 133 -14.29 18.16 12.20
C GLY A 133 -14.30 17.55 13.62
N TRP A 134 -13.51 18.13 14.52
CA TRP A 134 -13.46 17.70 15.91
C TRP A 134 -14.53 18.42 16.77
N LEU A 135 -15.35 17.64 17.46
CA LEU A 135 -16.24 18.13 18.50
C LEU A 135 -15.44 18.27 19.81
N LEU A 136 -15.43 19.48 20.39
CA LEU A 136 -14.67 19.80 21.61
C LEU A 136 -13.21 19.33 21.56
N ASP A 137 -12.62 19.36 20.35
CA ASP A 137 -11.26 18.94 20.10
C ASP A 137 -10.94 17.47 20.46
N THR A 138 -11.96 16.66 20.75
CA THR A 138 -11.82 15.32 21.30
C THR A 138 -12.46 14.24 20.45
N PHE A 139 -13.64 14.48 19.89
CA PHE A 139 -14.44 13.47 19.19
C PHE A 139 -14.65 13.81 17.73
N ARG A 140 -14.57 12.81 16.83
CA ARG A 140 -15.00 12.92 15.43
C ARG A 140 -15.52 11.59 14.91
N ILE A 141 -16.25 11.66 13.80
CA ILE A 141 -16.72 10.50 13.03
C ILE A 141 -16.22 10.55 11.60
N GLY A 142 -16.15 9.40 10.97
CA GLY A 142 -15.84 9.28 9.56
C GLY A 142 -16.39 8.01 8.95
N GLY A 143 -16.47 8.02 7.63
CA GLY A 143 -16.91 6.86 6.86
C GLY A 143 -16.43 6.91 5.42
N VAL A 144 -16.24 5.73 4.79
CA VAL A 144 -15.81 5.60 3.40
C VAL A 144 -16.61 4.53 2.71
N GLY A 145 -17.33 4.94 1.67
CA GLY A 145 -17.98 4.04 0.74
C GLY A 145 -17.06 3.73 -0.45
N TYR A 146 -16.93 2.46 -0.78
CA TYR A 146 -16.09 1.96 -1.87
C TYR A 146 -16.93 1.36 -2.99
N THR A 147 -16.48 1.50 -4.23
CA THR A 147 -17.09 0.84 -5.38
C THR A 147 -16.04 0.39 -6.41
N SER A 148 -16.35 -0.72 -7.08
CA SER A 148 -15.63 -1.19 -8.25
C SER A 148 -16.63 -1.75 -9.25
N GLN A 149 -16.75 -1.13 -10.42
CA GLN A 149 -17.71 -1.48 -11.46
C GLN A 149 -16.96 -2.04 -12.68
N PRO A 150 -17.41 -3.12 -13.31
CA PRO A 150 -16.78 -3.66 -14.49
C PRO A 150 -17.01 -2.74 -15.71
N LEU A 151 -15.94 -2.27 -16.33
CA LEU A 151 -15.97 -1.69 -17.68
C LEU A 151 -15.78 -2.77 -18.75
N TYR A 152 -14.94 -3.75 -18.44
CA TYR A 152 -14.69 -4.93 -19.25
C TYR A 152 -14.23 -6.07 -18.33
N ALA A 153 -14.95 -7.17 -18.33
CA ALA A 153 -14.70 -8.31 -17.46
C ALA A 153 -15.22 -9.60 -18.13
N PRO A 154 -14.40 -10.27 -18.94
CA PRO A 154 -14.81 -11.48 -19.66
C PRO A 154 -15.03 -12.64 -18.68
N GLU A 155 -16.15 -13.35 -18.80
CA GLU A 155 -16.55 -14.42 -17.91
C GLU A 155 -15.56 -15.60 -17.86
N ASP A 156 -14.82 -15.83 -18.95
CA ASP A 156 -13.81 -16.88 -19.08
C ASP A 156 -12.42 -16.51 -18.51
N SER A 157 -12.27 -15.31 -17.98
CA SER A 157 -10.99 -14.80 -17.51
C SER A 157 -11.05 -14.16 -16.11
N PRO A 158 -11.73 -14.78 -15.12
CA PRO A 158 -11.86 -14.23 -13.76
C PRO A 158 -10.54 -14.28 -12.99
N GLY A 159 -10.52 -13.70 -11.77
CA GLY A 159 -9.38 -13.85 -10.83
C GLY A 159 -8.41 -12.67 -10.79
N THR A 160 -8.74 -11.52 -11.38
CA THR A 160 -7.96 -10.29 -11.22
C THR A 160 -8.05 -9.71 -9.80
N ASN A 161 -9.10 -10.05 -9.05
CA ASN A 161 -9.48 -9.46 -7.76
C ASN A 161 -9.71 -7.93 -7.83
N LEU A 162 -10.01 -7.38 -9.01
CA LEU A 162 -10.51 -6.02 -9.16
C LEU A 162 -12.01 -5.93 -8.84
N LEU A 163 -12.70 -7.04 -9.00
CA LEU A 163 -14.14 -7.24 -8.84
C LEU A 163 -14.39 -8.36 -7.85
N HIS A 164 -15.61 -8.44 -7.34
CA HIS A 164 -16.05 -9.59 -6.53
C HIS A 164 -16.09 -10.86 -7.41
N PRO A 165 -15.64 -12.03 -6.92
CA PRO A 165 -15.71 -13.27 -7.69
C PRO A 165 -17.17 -13.65 -8.11
N PRO A 166 -17.41 -14.14 -9.36
CA PRO A 166 -16.38 -14.38 -10.39
C PRO A 166 -15.90 -13.12 -11.13
N GLN A 167 -16.73 -12.08 -11.34
CA GLN A 167 -16.43 -10.78 -11.95
C GLN A 167 -17.55 -9.77 -11.69
N ASP A 168 -18.20 -9.85 -10.52
CA ASP A 168 -19.32 -9.00 -10.13
C ASP A 168 -18.84 -7.62 -9.61
N PRO A 169 -19.67 -6.58 -9.70
CA PRO A 169 -19.37 -5.28 -9.13
C PRO A 169 -19.21 -5.35 -7.61
N ILE A 170 -18.47 -4.39 -7.04
CA ILE A 170 -18.32 -4.19 -5.60
C ILE A 170 -18.99 -2.86 -5.22
N LEU A 171 -19.82 -2.88 -4.15
CA LEU A 171 -20.34 -1.70 -3.50
C LEU A 171 -20.42 -1.96 -2.00
N THR A 172 -19.61 -1.26 -1.20
CA THR A 172 -19.51 -1.53 0.23
C THR A 172 -19.21 -0.29 1.06
N LEU A 173 -19.73 -0.25 2.29
CA LEU A 173 -19.32 0.69 3.33
C LEU A 173 -18.13 0.07 4.09
N GLY A 174 -16.92 0.27 3.56
CA GLY A 174 -15.73 -0.36 4.10
C GLY A 174 -15.18 0.35 5.34
N GLN A 175 -15.45 1.64 5.55
CA GLN A 175 -15.11 2.33 6.79
C GLN A 175 -16.32 3.04 7.37
N LEU A 176 -16.47 2.93 8.69
CA LEU A 176 -17.41 3.69 9.50
C LEU A 176 -16.85 3.68 10.92
N TYR A 177 -16.36 4.82 11.40
CA TYR A 177 -15.64 4.86 12.67
C TYR A 177 -15.98 6.09 13.50
N ALA A 178 -15.82 5.94 14.80
CA ALA A 178 -15.73 7.02 15.74
C ALA A 178 -14.29 7.12 16.27
N GLN A 179 -13.81 8.33 16.45
CA GLN A 179 -12.49 8.59 17.01
C GLN A 179 -12.56 9.50 18.23
N PHE A 180 -11.76 9.14 19.24
CA PHE A 180 -11.51 9.96 20.41
C PHE A 180 -10.02 10.23 20.54
N ARG A 181 -9.64 11.49 20.66
CA ARG A 181 -8.24 11.85 20.88
C ARG A 181 -8.02 12.49 22.26
N TYR A 182 -6.87 12.20 22.83
CA TYR A 182 -6.35 12.89 23.99
C TYR A 182 -4.94 13.38 23.67
N LYS A 183 -4.85 14.66 23.27
CA LYS A 183 -3.61 15.30 22.80
C LYS A 183 -2.93 14.42 21.72
N GLU A 184 -1.60 14.36 21.75
CA GLU A 184 -0.76 13.44 20.95
C GLU A 184 -0.62 12.04 21.57
N TYR A 185 -1.07 11.88 22.81
CA TYR A 185 -0.83 10.66 23.57
C TYR A 185 -1.72 9.51 23.17
N ALA A 186 -2.96 9.77 22.78
CA ALA A 186 -3.88 8.70 22.42
C ALA A 186 -4.89 9.13 21.35
N LEU A 187 -5.05 8.29 20.34
CA LEU A 187 -6.15 8.30 19.40
C LEU A 187 -6.81 6.92 19.40
N VAL A 188 -8.00 6.85 19.97
CA VAL A 188 -8.85 5.64 19.94
C VAL A 188 -9.71 5.68 18.69
N THR A 189 -9.69 4.61 17.91
CA THR A 189 -10.58 4.44 16.75
C THR A 189 -11.39 3.17 16.94
N GLY A 190 -12.70 3.28 16.82
CA GLY A 190 -13.62 2.14 16.98
C GLY A 190 -14.45 1.89 15.73
N TYR A 191 -14.75 0.62 15.49
CA TYR A 191 -15.52 0.01 14.42
C TYR A 191 -14.72 -0.14 13.13
N ARG A 192 -15.27 0.13 11.93
CA ARG A 192 -14.66 -0.14 10.61
C ARG A 192 -13.61 0.90 10.27
N GLN A 193 -12.37 0.50 10.12
CA GLN A 193 -11.23 1.39 9.98
C GLN A 193 -10.14 0.80 9.07
N LEU A 194 -9.23 1.65 8.61
CA LEU A 194 -7.96 1.22 8.05
C LEU A 194 -6.97 0.91 9.18
N VAL A 195 -6.21 -0.16 9.02
CA VAL A 195 -5.06 -0.50 9.87
C VAL A 195 -3.88 -0.76 8.93
N ASP A 196 -2.74 -0.13 9.23
CA ASP A 196 -1.52 -0.26 8.42
C ASP A 196 -0.31 -0.46 9.35
N GLU A 197 -0.12 -1.71 9.78
CA GLU A 197 0.87 -2.11 10.78
C GLU A 197 1.46 -3.48 10.40
N GLY A 198 2.52 -3.48 9.59
CA GLY A 198 3.29 -4.67 9.21
C GLY A 198 2.46 -5.76 8.54
N TYR A 199 2.24 -6.88 9.21
CA TYR A 199 1.45 -8.00 8.70
C TYR A 199 -0.07 -7.74 8.66
N VAL A 200 -0.54 -6.68 9.30
CA VAL A 200 -1.94 -6.22 9.26
C VAL A 200 -1.96 -4.87 8.55
N ASN A 201 -2.22 -4.87 7.24
CA ASN A 201 -2.08 -3.67 6.43
C ASN A 201 -3.18 -3.52 5.36
N LEU A 202 -3.17 -2.37 4.69
CA LEU A 202 -4.19 -1.97 3.73
C LEU A 202 -4.32 -2.89 2.52
N HIS A 203 -3.26 -3.59 2.14
CA HIS A 203 -3.19 -4.40 0.91
C HIS A 203 -3.87 -3.70 -0.29
N ASP A 204 -3.64 -2.38 -0.46
CA ASP A 204 -4.25 -1.55 -1.52
C ASP A 204 -3.58 -1.79 -2.89
N THR A 205 -3.69 -3.02 -3.38
CA THR A 205 -3.09 -3.47 -4.65
C THR A 205 -4.12 -3.70 -5.75
N ARG A 206 -5.40 -3.37 -5.49
CA ARG A 206 -6.53 -3.53 -6.41
C ARG A 206 -7.43 -2.28 -6.36
N MET A 207 -8.74 -2.44 -6.54
CA MET A 207 -9.69 -1.33 -6.56
C MET A 207 -10.03 -0.79 -5.17
N VAL A 208 -10.09 -1.68 -4.18
CA VAL A 208 -10.54 -1.40 -2.82
C VAL A 208 -9.51 -1.94 -1.83
N PRO A 209 -9.15 -1.21 -0.77
CA PRO A 209 -8.22 -1.70 0.24
C PRO A 209 -8.87 -2.72 1.19
N PHE A 210 -8.04 -3.42 1.96
CA PHE A 210 -8.47 -4.12 3.16
C PHE A 210 -8.97 -3.12 4.21
N THR A 211 -10.03 -3.49 4.93
CA THR A 211 -10.55 -2.72 6.06
C THR A 211 -10.92 -3.67 7.20
N TYR A 212 -10.82 -3.19 8.44
CA TYR A 212 -10.91 -4.01 9.64
C TYR A 212 -12.01 -3.53 10.57
N GLU A 213 -12.73 -4.44 11.21
CA GLU A 213 -13.58 -4.13 12.35
C GLU A 213 -12.82 -4.36 13.66
N GLY A 214 -12.97 -3.43 14.60
CA GLY A 214 -12.33 -3.54 15.90
C GLY A 214 -12.06 -2.20 16.55
N VAL A 215 -11.18 -2.21 17.52
CA VAL A 215 -10.75 -1.01 18.25
C VAL A 215 -9.23 -0.94 18.21
N THR A 216 -8.70 0.24 17.90
CA THR A 216 -7.27 0.53 18.00
C THR A 216 -7.03 1.76 18.86
N ILE A 217 -5.89 1.78 19.55
CA ILE A 217 -5.41 2.90 20.36
C ILE A 217 -3.97 3.16 19.93
N LYS A 218 -3.73 4.31 19.28
CA LYS A 218 -2.38 4.71 18.88
C LYS A 218 -2.00 6.06 19.44
N GLY A 219 -0.71 6.29 19.65
CA GLY A 219 -0.21 7.56 20.14
C GLY A 219 1.31 7.63 20.13
N GLU A 220 1.81 8.79 20.56
CA GLU A 220 3.23 9.08 20.67
C GLU A 220 3.59 9.50 22.10
N LEU A 221 4.69 8.98 22.61
CA LEU A 221 5.27 9.29 23.92
C LEU A 221 6.73 9.73 23.71
N GLY A 222 6.93 10.99 23.37
CA GLY A 222 8.23 11.52 22.99
C GLY A 222 8.75 10.91 21.69
N ARG A 223 9.78 10.06 21.76
CA ARG A 223 10.36 9.36 20.59
C ARG A 223 9.76 7.98 20.36
N PHE A 224 8.81 7.57 21.16
CA PHE A 224 8.18 6.26 21.10
C PHE A 224 6.77 6.41 20.51
N GLY A 225 6.49 5.67 19.45
CA GLY A 225 5.13 5.50 18.91
C GLY A 225 4.59 4.13 19.34
N TYR A 226 3.28 4.04 19.54
CA TYR A 226 2.62 2.78 19.83
C TYR A 226 1.28 2.64 19.11
N ASN A 227 0.88 1.41 18.85
CA ASN A 227 -0.47 1.04 18.44
C ASN A 227 -0.85 -0.28 19.08
N VAL A 228 -1.98 -0.32 19.79
CA VAL A 228 -2.55 -1.53 20.36
C VAL A 228 -3.98 -1.65 19.85
N GLY A 229 -4.35 -2.84 19.40
CA GLY A 229 -5.69 -3.07 18.84
C GLY A 229 -6.23 -4.46 19.12
N TYR A 230 -7.55 -4.56 19.06
CA TYR A 230 -8.28 -5.80 18.99
C TYR A 230 -9.19 -5.76 17.76
N LEU A 231 -8.87 -6.59 16.78
CA LEU A 231 -9.56 -6.67 15.50
C LEU A 231 -10.39 -7.95 15.44
N THR A 232 -11.66 -7.82 15.13
CA THR A 232 -12.61 -8.94 15.12
C THR A 232 -12.91 -9.45 13.73
N ALA A 233 -12.91 -8.57 12.71
CA ALA A 233 -13.23 -8.95 11.35
C ALA A 233 -12.40 -8.17 10.32
N LEU A 234 -12.28 -8.72 9.13
CA LEU A 234 -11.57 -8.17 7.98
C LEU A 234 -12.45 -8.25 6.73
N LYS A 235 -12.53 -7.16 5.98
CA LYS A 235 -13.03 -7.12 4.61
C LYS A 235 -11.83 -7.11 3.65
N GLN A 236 -11.71 -8.13 2.83
CA GLN A 236 -10.67 -8.22 1.81
C GLN A 236 -10.96 -7.31 0.61
N ARG A 237 -9.96 -7.11 -0.25
CA ARG A 237 -10.00 -6.16 -1.39
C ARG A 237 -11.01 -6.49 -2.49
N GLN A 238 -11.43 -7.77 -2.57
CA GLN A 238 -12.42 -8.24 -3.55
C GLN A 238 -13.79 -8.58 -2.91
N GLU A 239 -13.95 -8.29 -1.61
CA GLU A 239 -15.16 -8.60 -0.85
C GLU A 239 -15.99 -7.36 -0.54
N GLU A 240 -17.28 -7.58 -0.35
CA GLU A 240 -18.22 -6.55 0.12
C GLU A 240 -18.48 -6.64 1.61
N THR A 241 -18.27 -7.83 2.20
CA THR A 241 -18.59 -8.19 3.58
C THR A 241 -17.33 -8.38 4.43
N PHE A 242 -17.53 -8.29 5.73
CA PHE A 242 -16.51 -8.56 6.73
C PHE A 242 -16.60 -10.01 7.19
N HIS A 243 -15.46 -10.66 7.33
CA HIS A 243 -15.32 -12.05 7.78
C HIS A 243 -14.48 -12.10 9.06
N ASP A 244 -14.78 -13.04 9.95
CA ASP A 244 -14.05 -13.24 11.20
C ASP A 244 -12.54 -13.40 10.94
N ILE A 245 -11.72 -12.74 11.74
CA ILE A 245 -10.25 -12.75 11.63
C ILE A 245 -9.72 -14.19 11.67
N ALA A 246 -10.18 -15.02 12.64
CA ALA A 246 -9.76 -16.41 12.74
C ALA A 246 -10.18 -17.23 11.51
N GLY A 247 -11.37 -16.99 10.96
CA GLY A 247 -11.85 -17.60 9.73
C GLY A 247 -10.98 -17.27 8.52
N VAL A 248 -10.59 -16.00 8.37
CA VAL A 248 -9.65 -15.53 7.32
C VAL A 248 -8.26 -16.17 7.49
N ALA A 249 -7.82 -16.39 8.73
CA ALA A 249 -6.58 -17.12 9.04
C ALA A 249 -6.65 -18.64 8.72
N GLY A 250 -7.84 -19.17 8.40
CA GLY A 250 -8.07 -20.59 8.12
C GLY A 250 -8.70 -21.38 9.27
N ALA A 251 -8.90 -20.79 10.45
CA ALA A 251 -9.53 -21.39 11.63
C ALA A 251 -11.06 -21.26 11.56
N ARG A 252 -11.69 -22.01 10.66
CA ARG A 252 -13.14 -21.95 10.43
C ARG A 252 -13.91 -22.35 11.70
N GLY A 253 -14.93 -21.56 12.04
CA GLY A 253 -15.78 -21.76 13.21
C GLY A 253 -15.21 -21.20 14.51
N SER A 254 -14.06 -20.50 14.47
CA SER A 254 -13.54 -19.70 15.57
C SER A 254 -13.89 -18.23 15.35
N ASP A 255 -14.34 -17.56 16.40
CA ASP A 255 -14.61 -16.12 16.47
C ASP A 255 -13.47 -15.32 17.13
N ALA A 256 -12.30 -15.95 17.32
CA ALA A 256 -11.15 -15.34 17.95
C ALA A 256 -10.67 -14.12 17.14
N GLY A 257 -10.61 -12.95 17.80
CA GLY A 257 -10.03 -11.75 17.22
C GLY A 257 -8.51 -11.74 17.30
N LEU A 258 -7.91 -10.80 16.56
CA LEU A 258 -6.48 -10.56 16.52
C LEU A 258 -6.12 -9.46 17.51
N ILE A 259 -5.22 -9.74 18.44
CA ILE A 259 -4.56 -8.74 19.29
C ILE A 259 -3.34 -8.23 18.53
N LEU A 260 -3.36 -6.93 18.20
CA LEU A 260 -2.27 -6.18 17.62
C LEU A 260 -1.53 -5.41 18.70
N THR A 261 -0.21 -5.52 18.74
CA THR A 261 0.65 -4.63 19.53
C THR A 261 1.82 -4.18 18.65
N ARG A 262 2.02 -2.86 18.54
CA ARG A 262 3.11 -2.27 17.78
C ARG A 262 3.83 -1.22 18.62
N LEU A 263 5.16 -1.22 18.56
CA LEU A 263 6.03 -0.21 19.14
C LEU A 263 7.01 0.29 18.08
N SER A 264 7.27 1.59 18.06
CA SER A 264 8.31 2.18 17.22
C SER A 264 9.10 3.23 17.97
N ALA A 265 10.33 3.47 17.55
CA ALA A 265 11.18 4.51 18.11
C ALA A 265 12.18 5.03 17.08
N GLU A 266 12.52 6.31 17.17
CA GLU A 266 13.67 6.92 16.49
C GLU A 266 14.66 7.44 17.58
N PRO A 267 15.49 6.55 18.17
CA PRO A 267 16.36 6.91 19.29
C PRO A 267 17.42 7.94 18.88
N ILE A 268 17.91 7.84 17.65
CA ILE A 268 18.81 8.82 17.02
C ILE A 268 18.32 9.08 15.60
N LYS A 269 18.61 10.26 15.07
CA LYS A 269 18.20 10.63 13.71
C LYS A 269 18.63 9.59 12.68
N GLY A 270 17.65 9.10 11.94
CA GLY A 270 17.83 8.13 10.86
C GLY A 270 17.93 6.67 11.30
N LEU A 271 17.79 6.35 12.60
CA LEU A 271 17.63 4.99 13.09
C LEU A 271 16.18 4.76 13.51
N ASP A 272 15.44 4.03 12.69
CA ASP A 272 14.06 3.66 12.94
C ASP A 272 14.00 2.23 13.48
N LEU A 273 13.38 2.06 14.64
CA LEU A 273 13.11 0.78 15.27
C LEU A 273 11.62 0.52 15.23
N TYR A 274 11.23 -0.67 14.80
CA TYR A 274 9.85 -1.11 14.71
C TYR A 274 9.73 -2.53 15.24
N GLY A 275 8.75 -2.79 16.09
CA GLY A 275 8.41 -4.13 16.56
C GLY A 275 6.90 -4.27 16.64
N ALA A 276 6.37 -5.41 16.20
CA ALA A 276 4.95 -5.71 16.27
C ALA A 276 4.71 -7.17 16.64
N ASN A 277 3.57 -7.42 17.26
CA ASN A 277 3.08 -8.75 17.59
C ASN A 277 1.60 -8.86 17.20
N TYR A 278 1.26 -9.98 16.59
CA TYR A 278 -0.07 -10.30 16.09
C TYR A 278 -0.46 -11.67 16.64
N TYR A 279 -1.37 -11.69 17.60
CA TYR A 279 -1.78 -12.90 18.32
C TYR A 279 -3.25 -13.20 18.07
N ILE A 280 -3.53 -14.42 17.63
CA ILE A 280 -4.89 -14.96 17.52
C ILE A 280 -4.94 -16.23 18.38
N LYS A 281 -5.80 -16.19 19.39
CA LYS A 281 -5.95 -17.29 20.34
C LYS A 281 -6.25 -18.61 19.60
N ASP A 282 -5.56 -19.69 19.99
CA ASP A 282 -5.70 -21.05 19.48
C ASP A 282 -5.37 -21.21 17.98
N VAL A 283 -4.84 -20.15 17.32
CA VAL A 283 -4.50 -20.15 15.89
C VAL A 283 -2.99 -20.01 15.71
N TYR A 284 -2.45 -18.80 15.75
CA TYR A 284 -1.01 -18.54 15.71
C TYR A 284 -0.63 -17.16 16.24
N ASN A 285 0.63 -17.00 16.54
CA ASN A 285 1.28 -15.75 16.86
C ASN A 285 2.33 -15.39 15.81
N THR A 286 2.41 -14.11 15.45
CA THR A 286 3.47 -13.56 14.62
C THR A 286 4.16 -12.45 15.39
N ALA A 287 5.46 -12.59 15.64
CA ALA A 287 6.33 -11.53 16.14
C ALA A 287 7.18 -10.99 14.99
N TYR A 288 7.18 -9.69 14.80
CA TYR A 288 7.88 -9.02 13.70
C TYR A 288 8.73 -7.87 14.23
N ALA A 289 9.95 -7.75 13.71
CA ALA A 289 10.83 -6.62 13.99
C ALA A 289 11.46 -6.11 12.69
N ASN A 290 11.61 -4.79 12.59
CA ASN A 290 12.31 -4.10 11.52
C ASN A 290 13.19 -3.00 12.09
N VAL A 291 14.43 -2.93 11.64
CA VAL A 291 15.40 -1.89 12.00
C VAL A 291 15.90 -1.27 10.72
N GLU A 292 15.75 0.04 10.57
CA GLU A 292 16.24 0.79 9.42
C GLU A 292 17.22 1.87 9.88
N PHE A 293 18.34 1.98 9.18
CA PHE A 293 19.30 3.04 9.39
C PHE A 293 19.57 3.76 8.08
N LYS A 294 19.34 5.08 8.08
CA LYS A 294 19.61 5.97 6.95
C LYS A 294 20.56 7.07 7.39
N HIS A 295 21.64 7.24 6.67
CA HIS A 295 22.64 8.25 6.97
C HIS A 295 23.15 8.97 5.71
N GLU A 296 23.14 10.30 5.74
CA GLU A 296 23.74 11.13 4.68
C GLU A 296 25.26 11.18 4.90
N ILE A 297 26.01 10.61 3.95
CA ILE A 297 27.49 10.54 4.02
C ILE A 297 28.09 11.84 3.52
N VAL A 298 27.61 12.31 2.37
CA VAL A 298 27.94 13.58 1.76
C VAL A 298 26.68 14.17 1.14
N LYS A 299 26.72 15.43 0.78
CA LYS A 299 25.57 16.10 0.15
C LYS A 299 25.02 15.26 -1.02
N ASP A 300 23.72 15.07 -1.00
CA ASP A 300 22.95 14.31 -1.99
C ASP A 300 23.24 12.79 -2.04
N LEU A 301 24.08 12.24 -1.15
CA LEU A 301 24.33 10.81 -1.05
C LEU A 301 24.00 10.28 0.35
N SER A 302 22.99 9.45 0.44
CA SER A 302 22.64 8.73 1.67
C SER A 302 22.82 7.23 1.48
N LEU A 303 23.31 6.54 2.52
CA LEU A 303 23.22 5.09 2.63
C LEU A 303 21.98 4.71 3.44
N GLN A 304 21.43 3.55 3.13
CA GLN A 304 20.36 2.92 3.89
C GLN A 304 20.68 1.44 4.08
N ILE A 305 20.49 0.97 5.32
CA ILE A 305 20.64 -0.43 5.71
C ILE A 305 19.40 -0.80 6.50
N GLY A 306 18.85 -1.99 6.24
CA GLY A 306 17.68 -2.50 6.94
C GLY A 306 17.86 -3.96 7.34
N VAL A 307 17.25 -4.36 8.45
CA VAL A 307 17.19 -5.73 8.95
C VAL A 307 15.77 -6.04 9.39
N GLN A 308 15.24 -7.17 8.95
CA GLN A 308 13.92 -7.69 9.33
C GLN A 308 14.02 -9.07 9.94
N PHE A 309 13.12 -9.33 10.88
CA PHE A 309 12.98 -10.61 11.54
C PHE A 309 11.51 -10.93 11.74
N THR A 310 11.10 -12.16 11.45
CA THR A 310 9.76 -12.67 11.71
C THR A 310 9.84 -14.05 12.37
N ASP A 311 9.15 -14.22 13.49
CA ASP A 311 8.85 -15.51 14.11
C ASP A 311 7.35 -15.75 14.05
N GLN A 312 6.92 -16.83 13.43
CA GLN A 312 5.51 -17.17 13.32
C GLN A 312 5.29 -18.63 13.73
N ARG A 313 4.37 -18.86 14.66
CA ARG A 313 4.09 -20.22 15.20
C ARG A 313 2.66 -20.38 15.62
N SER A 314 2.14 -21.58 15.50
CA SER A 314 0.85 -22.00 16.06
C SER A 314 0.85 -21.87 17.60
N VAL A 315 -0.33 -21.57 18.15
CA VAL A 315 -0.54 -21.45 19.61
C VAL A 315 -1.85 -22.11 20.03
N GLY A 316 -1.94 -22.49 21.32
CA GLY A 316 -3.13 -23.08 21.92
C GLY A 316 -3.55 -24.38 21.23
N ASP A 317 -4.79 -24.45 20.75
CA ASP A 317 -5.36 -25.65 20.11
C ASP A 317 -4.91 -25.89 18.68
N HIS A 318 -4.04 -25.03 18.11
CA HIS A 318 -3.45 -25.16 16.77
C HIS A 318 -4.49 -25.34 15.65
N LEU A 319 -5.56 -24.54 15.65
CA LEU A 319 -6.73 -24.70 14.75
C LEU A 319 -6.39 -24.65 13.26
N VAL A 320 -5.20 -24.17 12.87
CA VAL A 320 -4.68 -24.17 11.49
C VAL A 320 -3.53 -25.16 11.29
N GLY A 321 -3.40 -26.12 12.18
CA GLY A 321 -2.31 -27.10 12.22
C GLY A 321 -1.10 -26.60 13.02
N ASP A 322 -0.25 -27.54 13.41
CA ASP A 322 1.00 -27.25 14.12
C ASP A 322 2.07 -26.80 13.11
N PHE A 323 2.66 -25.64 13.36
CA PHE A 323 3.75 -25.09 12.55
C PHE A 323 4.60 -24.09 13.34
N SER A 324 5.83 -23.95 12.92
CA SER A 324 6.74 -22.89 13.37
C SER A 324 7.63 -22.51 12.21
N THR A 325 7.85 -21.21 12.02
CA THR A 325 8.73 -20.69 10.97
C THR A 325 9.42 -19.40 11.43
N LEU A 326 10.67 -19.27 11.01
CA LEU A 326 11.52 -18.12 11.28
C LEU A 326 12.00 -17.54 9.96
N SER A 327 11.94 -16.22 9.81
CA SER A 327 12.47 -15.53 8.64
C SER A 327 13.35 -14.37 9.02
N PHE A 328 14.40 -14.18 8.23
CA PHE A 328 15.34 -13.10 8.39
C PHE A 328 15.64 -12.45 7.04
N GLY A 329 15.62 -11.12 7.02
CA GLY A 329 15.94 -10.32 5.84
C GLY A 329 16.92 -9.21 6.15
N THR A 330 17.77 -8.89 5.20
CA THR A 330 18.58 -7.67 5.24
C THR A 330 18.60 -7.00 3.90
N ARG A 331 18.69 -5.67 3.91
CA ARG A 331 18.85 -4.85 2.71
C ARG A 331 19.94 -3.81 2.88
N GLY A 332 20.52 -3.40 1.77
CA GLY A 332 21.45 -2.28 1.72
C GLY A 332 21.32 -1.53 0.41
N GLY A 333 21.50 -0.22 0.45
CA GLY A 333 21.40 0.59 -0.75
C GLY A 333 21.80 2.03 -0.52
N PHE A 334 21.66 2.83 -1.57
CA PHE A 334 22.00 4.24 -1.55
C PHE A 334 20.96 5.08 -2.28
N LEU A 335 20.87 6.34 -1.87
CA LEU A 335 20.08 7.38 -2.51
C LEU A 335 21.04 8.47 -2.99
N TRP A 336 21.03 8.75 -4.28
CA TRP A 336 21.94 9.72 -4.88
C TRP A 336 21.27 10.48 -6.03
N ARG A 337 21.06 11.77 -5.85
CA ARG A 337 20.54 12.68 -6.91
C ARG A 337 19.32 12.14 -7.65
N GLY A 338 18.32 11.64 -6.92
CA GLY A 338 17.10 11.05 -7.47
C GLY A 338 17.19 9.57 -7.80
N LEU A 339 18.38 8.97 -7.86
CA LEU A 339 18.55 7.53 -7.96
C LEU A 339 18.51 6.89 -6.57
N THR A 340 17.67 5.90 -6.39
CA THR A 340 17.69 4.96 -5.26
C THR A 340 18.03 3.59 -5.83
N ALA A 341 19.06 2.94 -5.33
CA ALA A 341 19.42 1.59 -5.77
C ALA A 341 19.89 0.74 -4.59
N GLY A 342 19.63 -0.56 -4.64
CA GLY A 342 19.99 -1.45 -3.56
C GLY A 342 19.76 -2.92 -3.86
N ALA A 343 20.12 -3.73 -2.87
CA ALA A 343 19.94 -5.17 -2.86
C ALA A 343 19.37 -5.63 -1.53
N ALA A 344 18.68 -6.77 -1.55
CA ALA A 344 18.19 -7.44 -0.35
C ALA A 344 18.44 -8.95 -0.45
N ILE A 345 18.58 -9.57 0.70
CA ILE A 345 18.54 -11.02 0.87
C ILE A 345 17.46 -11.36 1.91
N TYR A 346 16.84 -12.51 1.73
CA TYR A 346 15.82 -13.00 2.64
C TYR A 346 15.93 -14.53 2.76
N THR A 347 15.76 -15.05 3.97
CA THR A 347 15.73 -16.50 4.20
C THR A 347 14.58 -16.85 5.12
N THR A 348 13.88 -17.92 4.81
CA THR A 348 12.81 -18.52 5.61
C THR A 348 13.20 -19.93 5.96
N ASP A 349 13.06 -20.33 7.22
CA ASP A 349 13.38 -21.69 7.62
C ASP A 349 12.46 -22.73 6.95
N SER A 350 12.79 -24.01 7.11
CA SER A 350 12.08 -25.09 6.42
C SER A 350 10.81 -25.58 7.14
N GLY A 351 10.43 -24.96 8.27
CA GLY A 351 9.28 -25.39 9.07
C GLY A 351 7.95 -25.11 8.40
N ALA A 352 7.75 -23.90 7.88
CA ALA A 352 6.56 -23.50 7.12
C ALA A 352 6.85 -22.28 6.25
N ALA A 353 6.03 -22.02 5.23
CA ALA A 353 5.92 -20.72 4.60
C ALA A 353 5.25 -19.73 5.56
N LEU A 354 5.58 -18.44 5.44
CA LEU A 354 4.91 -17.39 6.19
C LEU A 354 3.42 -17.29 5.80
N LYS A 355 2.56 -17.02 6.77
CA LYS A 355 1.13 -16.79 6.58
C LYS A 355 0.84 -15.29 6.64
N THR A 356 0.25 -14.73 5.58
CA THR A 356 -0.02 -13.30 5.41
C THR A 356 -1.47 -12.99 5.04
N PRO A 357 -2.48 -13.57 5.74
CA PRO A 357 -3.87 -13.43 5.34
C PRO A 357 -4.44 -12.02 5.61
N PHE A 358 -3.75 -11.19 6.40
CA PHE A 358 -4.22 -9.88 6.86
C PHE A 358 -3.54 -8.70 6.16
N GLY A 359 -2.96 -8.92 5.00
CA GLY A 359 -2.30 -7.85 4.26
C GLY A 359 -1.32 -8.34 3.22
N SER A 360 -0.55 -7.42 2.65
CA SER A 360 0.65 -7.75 1.90
C SER A 360 1.75 -8.22 2.85
N TRP A 361 2.61 -9.11 2.40
CA TRP A 361 3.81 -9.45 3.14
C TRP A 361 4.74 -8.24 3.28
N PRO A 362 5.20 -7.90 4.51
CA PRO A 362 6.05 -6.75 4.75
C PRO A 362 7.55 -7.01 4.47
N GLY A 363 7.91 -8.10 3.81
CA GLY A 363 9.29 -8.46 3.52
C GLY A 363 9.91 -7.62 2.40
N TYR A 364 11.24 -7.43 2.44
CA TYR A 364 12.00 -6.67 1.43
C TYR A 364 11.89 -7.23 0.01
N LEU A 365 11.52 -8.50 -0.13
CA LEU A 365 11.34 -9.19 -1.41
C LEU A 365 9.87 -9.49 -1.70
N SER A 366 8.95 -8.63 -1.26
CA SER A 366 7.56 -8.64 -1.72
C SER A 366 7.50 -7.95 -3.08
N PHE A 367 7.17 -8.70 -4.13
CA PHE A 367 7.12 -8.25 -5.51
C PHE A 367 5.68 -8.11 -6.01
N GLN A 368 5.47 -7.96 -7.32
CA GLN A 368 4.13 -7.73 -7.85
C GLN A 368 3.26 -8.98 -7.86
N GLU A 369 3.88 -10.14 -8.11
CA GLU A 369 3.22 -11.44 -8.26
C GLU A 369 3.69 -12.47 -7.22
N LYS A 370 4.92 -12.36 -6.71
CA LYS A 370 5.50 -13.30 -5.77
C LYS A 370 6.00 -12.61 -4.52
N ASP A 371 5.75 -13.25 -3.40
CA ASP A 371 6.47 -13.05 -2.16
C ASP A 371 7.52 -14.17 -2.04
N PHE A 372 8.75 -13.81 -1.68
CA PHE A 372 9.84 -14.77 -1.54
C PHE A 372 9.96 -15.20 -0.07
N ASP A 373 8.90 -15.88 0.41
CA ASP A 373 8.68 -16.23 1.82
C ASP A 373 8.35 -17.71 2.03
N ARG A 374 8.60 -18.57 1.02
CA ARG A 374 8.29 -20.00 1.05
C ARG A 374 9.16 -20.74 2.08
N ALA A 375 8.69 -21.83 2.62
CA ALA A 375 9.44 -22.67 3.55
C ALA A 375 10.80 -23.12 2.95
N GLY A 376 11.88 -22.92 3.68
CA GLY A 376 13.25 -23.26 3.27
C GLY A 376 13.86 -22.34 2.22
N GLU A 377 13.16 -21.28 1.81
CA GLU A 377 13.60 -20.42 0.72
C GLU A 377 14.77 -19.52 1.11
N ASN A 378 15.77 -19.47 0.23
CA ASN A 378 16.84 -18.48 0.21
C ASN A 378 16.65 -17.60 -1.02
N ALA A 379 16.44 -16.31 -0.80
CA ALA A 379 16.12 -15.37 -1.86
C ALA A 379 17.04 -14.14 -1.83
N TRP A 380 17.29 -13.57 -3.00
CA TRP A 380 17.93 -12.28 -3.12
C TRP A 380 17.28 -11.46 -4.24
N GLY A 381 17.40 -10.15 -4.14
CA GLY A 381 16.88 -9.25 -5.15
C GLY A 381 17.67 -7.95 -5.21
N VAL A 382 17.54 -7.29 -6.34
CA VAL A 382 18.12 -5.97 -6.62
C VAL A 382 17.08 -5.06 -7.20
N GLY A 383 17.27 -3.76 -7.06
CA GLY A 383 16.36 -2.80 -7.67
C GLY A 383 16.97 -1.42 -7.79
N ALA A 384 16.39 -0.66 -8.71
CA ALA A 384 16.75 0.73 -8.91
C ALA A 384 15.48 1.55 -9.22
N LYS A 385 15.34 2.67 -8.54
CA LYS A 385 14.28 3.66 -8.73
C LYS A 385 14.90 5.00 -9.09
N TYR A 386 14.40 5.67 -10.12
CA TYR A 386 14.82 7.02 -10.48
C TYR A 386 13.64 7.98 -10.46
N ASP A 387 13.77 9.06 -9.70
CA ASP A 387 12.83 10.19 -9.69
C ASP A 387 13.32 11.25 -10.67
N PHE A 388 12.64 11.37 -11.80
CA PHE A 388 12.97 12.30 -12.87
C PHE A 388 12.66 13.76 -12.50
N GLY A 389 11.83 13.99 -11.49
CA GLY A 389 11.50 15.32 -11.01
C GLY A 389 12.53 15.89 -10.03
N ALA A 390 13.05 15.06 -9.14
CA ALA A 390 14.05 15.42 -8.15
C ALA A 390 15.48 15.10 -8.60
N GLY A 391 15.63 14.24 -9.62
CA GLY A 391 16.92 13.73 -10.09
C GLY A 391 17.74 14.76 -10.86
N SER A 392 19.04 14.69 -10.71
CA SER A 392 20.02 15.53 -11.42
C SER A 392 21.11 14.75 -12.14
N LEU A 393 20.95 13.42 -12.26
CA LEU A 393 21.89 12.56 -12.99
C LEU A 393 21.69 12.62 -14.50
N LEU A 394 20.46 12.87 -14.95
CA LEU A 394 20.11 12.95 -16.36
C LEU A 394 19.99 14.43 -16.79
N PRO A 395 20.25 14.75 -18.07
CA PRO A 395 20.23 16.12 -18.56
C PRO A 395 18.81 16.69 -18.76
N PHE A 396 17.77 15.93 -18.41
CA PHE A 396 16.37 16.33 -18.53
C PHE A 396 15.62 16.04 -17.22
N ASN A 397 14.57 16.81 -16.97
CA ASN A 397 13.71 16.68 -15.80
C ASN A 397 12.25 16.51 -16.25
N ILE A 398 11.58 15.54 -15.64
CA ILE A 398 10.15 15.27 -15.86
C ILE A 398 9.48 15.25 -14.48
N PRO A 399 8.92 16.36 -14.03
CA PRO A 399 8.33 16.45 -12.69
C PRO A 399 7.25 15.40 -12.46
N GLY A 400 7.33 14.74 -11.30
CA GLY A 400 6.38 13.72 -10.87
C GLY A 400 6.53 12.35 -11.52
N LEU A 401 7.46 12.15 -12.45
CA LEU A 401 7.74 10.85 -13.05
C LEU A 401 8.76 10.06 -12.24
N THR A 402 8.41 8.83 -11.91
CA THR A 402 9.28 7.85 -11.25
C THR A 402 9.27 6.54 -12.02
N VAL A 403 10.42 5.93 -12.20
CA VAL A 403 10.59 4.59 -12.81
C VAL A 403 11.31 3.68 -11.83
N LEU A 404 10.76 2.50 -11.58
CA LEU A 404 11.34 1.45 -10.74
C LEU A 404 11.53 0.18 -11.55
N LEU A 405 12.71 -0.40 -11.46
CA LEU A 405 13.06 -1.73 -11.98
C LEU A 405 13.50 -2.60 -10.81
N ARG A 406 13.00 -3.84 -10.74
CA ARG A 406 13.38 -4.81 -9.72
C ARG A 406 13.56 -6.19 -10.33
N TYR A 407 14.44 -6.97 -9.70
CA TYR A 407 14.61 -8.39 -10.00
C TYR A 407 14.85 -9.14 -8.71
N ALA A 408 14.22 -10.31 -8.54
CA ALA A 408 14.50 -11.23 -7.44
C ALA A 408 14.50 -12.68 -7.90
N THR A 409 15.17 -13.52 -7.14
CA THR A 409 15.16 -14.97 -7.31
C THR A 409 15.20 -15.66 -5.95
N GLY A 410 14.48 -16.78 -5.83
CA GLY A 410 14.44 -17.62 -4.64
C GLY A 410 14.66 -19.08 -5.00
N THR A 411 15.46 -19.74 -4.18
CA THR A 411 15.87 -21.17 -4.33
C THR A 411 15.64 -21.91 -3.02
N ASP A 412 15.86 -23.22 -3.04
CA ASP A 412 15.85 -24.14 -1.88
C ASP A 412 14.48 -24.30 -1.20
N ALA A 413 13.45 -23.67 -1.73
CA ALA A 413 12.10 -23.77 -1.19
C ALA A 413 11.60 -25.22 -1.17
N ARG A 414 10.81 -25.56 -0.15
CA ARG A 414 10.31 -26.92 0.08
C ARG A 414 8.81 -26.95 0.30
N ASN A 415 8.18 -28.00 -0.17
CA ASN A 415 6.82 -28.31 0.20
C ASN A 415 6.81 -28.91 1.61
N THR A 416 6.09 -28.28 2.55
CA THR A 416 5.92 -28.75 3.93
C THR A 416 4.72 -29.69 4.10
N GLY A 417 3.91 -29.91 3.05
CA GLY A 417 2.84 -30.88 3.01
C GLY A 417 3.36 -32.35 2.89
N ALA A 418 2.46 -33.29 2.67
CA ALA A 418 2.74 -34.72 2.65
C ALA A 418 3.88 -35.17 1.69
N THR A 419 4.20 -34.40 0.67
CA THR A 419 5.22 -34.74 -0.33
C THR A 419 6.64 -34.33 0.05
N HIS A 420 6.82 -33.44 1.00
CA HIS A 420 8.14 -32.94 1.48
C HIS A 420 9.20 -32.70 0.39
N GLY A 421 8.78 -32.41 -0.84
CA GLY A 421 9.65 -32.25 -2.01
C GLY A 421 10.27 -30.86 -2.15
N ALA A 422 11.40 -30.78 -2.87
CA ALA A 422 11.95 -29.50 -3.29
C ALA A 422 10.98 -28.79 -4.25
N LEU A 423 10.82 -27.49 -4.07
CA LEU A 423 10.09 -26.63 -4.99
C LEU A 423 11.05 -25.99 -6.01
N PRO A 424 10.59 -25.69 -7.21
CA PRO A 424 11.43 -25.06 -8.22
C PRO A 424 11.88 -23.67 -7.79
N ARG A 425 12.98 -23.23 -8.40
CA ARG A 425 13.44 -21.84 -8.33
C ARG A 425 12.35 -20.92 -8.90
N VAL A 426 12.14 -19.78 -8.27
CA VAL A 426 11.28 -18.72 -8.76
C VAL A 426 12.09 -17.48 -9.02
N THR A 427 11.83 -16.79 -10.13
CA THR A 427 12.38 -15.47 -10.43
C THR A 427 11.27 -14.51 -10.82
N GLU A 428 11.41 -13.24 -10.45
CA GLU A 428 10.50 -12.18 -10.88
C GLU A 428 11.27 -10.93 -11.28
N GLY A 429 10.87 -10.35 -12.40
CA GLY A 429 11.33 -9.06 -12.86
C GLY A 429 10.16 -8.09 -12.99
N ASP A 430 10.29 -6.91 -12.36
CA ASP A 430 9.25 -5.88 -12.32
C ASP A 430 9.69 -4.58 -12.98
N LEU A 431 8.76 -3.99 -13.74
CA LEU A 431 8.79 -2.59 -14.14
C LEU A 431 7.59 -1.87 -13.51
N ASP A 432 7.82 -0.71 -12.89
CA ASP A 432 6.78 0.17 -12.37
C ASP A 432 7.09 1.61 -12.78
N ILE A 433 6.19 2.23 -13.53
CA ILE A 433 6.28 3.61 -13.96
C ILE A 433 5.12 4.36 -13.32
N THR A 434 5.41 5.34 -12.49
CA THR A 434 4.41 6.18 -11.85
C THR A 434 4.62 7.64 -12.26
N TRP A 435 3.55 8.28 -12.71
CA TRP A 435 3.58 9.69 -13.05
C TRP A 435 2.48 10.47 -12.32
N ASN A 436 2.88 11.25 -11.35
CA ASN A 436 2.04 12.24 -10.69
C ASN A 436 1.99 13.48 -11.58
N ILE A 437 0.87 13.73 -12.23
CA ILE A 437 0.72 14.76 -13.27
C ILE A 437 0.78 16.15 -12.63
N PRO A 438 1.84 16.97 -12.85
CA PRO A 438 2.04 18.19 -12.05
C PRO A 438 1.00 19.29 -12.31
N TRP A 439 0.45 19.35 -13.53
CA TRP A 439 -0.53 20.35 -13.92
C TRP A 439 -1.99 19.93 -13.63
N VAL A 440 -2.23 18.68 -13.25
CA VAL A 440 -3.53 18.17 -12.79
C VAL A 440 -3.34 17.61 -11.40
N LYS A 441 -3.49 18.47 -10.39
CA LYS A 441 -3.30 18.06 -8.99
C LYS A 441 -4.22 16.91 -8.64
N GLY A 442 -3.68 15.88 -8.00
CA GLY A 442 -4.40 14.67 -7.62
C GLY A 442 -4.46 13.58 -8.69
N LEU A 443 -4.00 13.85 -9.94
CA LEU A 443 -3.99 12.85 -11.01
C LEU A 443 -2.67 12.09 -11.05
N GLN A 444 -2.77 10.77 -10.95
CA GLN A 444 -1.65 9.84 -11.09
C GLN A 444 -1.95 8.80 -12.17
N LEU A 445 -0.99 8.57 -13.04
CA LEU A 445 -0.97 7.46 -13.98
C LEU A 445 0.14 6.49 -13.57
N ARG A 446 -0.18 5.18 -13.52
CA ARG A 446 0.77 4.14 -13.17
C ARG A 446 0.68 2.99 -14.16
N PHE A 447 1.83 2.57 -14.62
CA PHE A 447 2.02 1.40 -15.47
C PHE A 447 2.86 0.38 -14.72
N ARG A 448 2.42 -0.88 -14.69
CA ARG A 448 3.16 -1.97 -14.03
C ARG A 448 3.23 -3.18 -14.93
N ASN A 449 4.37 -3.81 -14.94
CA ASN A 449 4.60 -5.08 -15.64
C ASN A 449 5.42 -5.99 -14.75
N ALA A 450 5.01 -7.27 -14.66
CA ALA A 450 5.77 -8.32 -14.00
C ALA A 450 5.97 -9.51 -14.94
N TYR A 451 7.14 -10.10 -14.86
CA TYR A 451 7.50 -11.32 -15.56
C TYR A 451 8.02 -12.33 -14.53
N VAL A 452 7.36 -13.48 -14.40
CA VAL A 452 7.73 -14.52 -13.44
C VAL A 452 8.04 -15.83 -14.16
N ASP A 453 9.25 -16.34 -13.91
CA ASP A 453 9.63 -17.72 -14.23
C ASP A 453 9.58 -18.54 -12.92
N ASP A 454 8.66 -19.47 -12.80
CA ASP A 454 8.52 -20.33 -11.61
C ASP A 454 9.23 -21.69 -11.77
N GLY A 455 10.12 -21.80 -12.76
CA GLY A 455 11.11 -22.86 -12.92
C GLY A 455 10.56 -24.29 -13.08
N GLY A 456 9.25 -24.46 -12.94
CA GLY A 456 8.58 -25.75 -13.02
C GLY A 456 7.58 -25.83 -14.18
N ARG A 457 7.48 -24.80 -14.99
CA ARG A 457 6.48 -24.70 -16.08
C ARG A 457 7.08 -24.01 -17.30
N ASP A 458 6.63 -24.43 -18.48
CA ASP A 458 7.14 -23.94 -19.76
C ASP A 458 6.69 -22.51 -20.08
N VAL A 459 5.58 -22.05 -19.49
CA VAL A 459 5.00 -20.74 -19.74
C VAL A 459 5.23 -19.84 -18.53
N PRO A 460 5.94 -18.70 -18.67
CA PRO A 460 6.10 -17.74 -17.61
C PRO A 460 4.80 -16.99 -17.32
N VAL A 461 4.58 -16.59 -16.08
CA VAL A 461 3.50 -15.64 -15.73
C VAL A 461 3.87 -14.25 -16.24
N LYS A 462 2.93 -13.60 -16.91
CA LYS A 462 3.07 -12.22 -17.40
C LYS A 462 1.91 -11.40 -16.88
N ALA A 463 2.20 -10.40 -16.09
CA ALA A 463 1.19 -9.49 -15.56
C ALA A 463 1.40 -8.07 -16.09
N PHE A 464 0.30 -7.46 -16.50
CA PHE A 464 0.29 -6.11 -17.05
C PHE A 464 -0.83 -5.30 -16.41
N ARG A 465 -0.52 -4.09 -15.95
CA ARG A 465 -1.48 -3.23 -15.26
C ARG A 465 -1.35 -1.79 -15.71
N ILE A 466 -2.50 -1.15 -15.94
CA ILE A 466 -2.60 0.31 -16.11
C ILE A 466 -3.57 0.82 -15.05
N ILE A 467 -3.13 1.79 -14.27
CA ILE A 467 -3.89 2.36 -13.16
C ILE A 467 -3.92 3.87 -13.32
N LEU A 468 -5.10 4.45 -13.27
CA LEU A 468 -5.29 5.88 -13.17
C LEU A 468 -5.99 6.16 -11.85
N ASN A 469 -5.38 6.98 -11.02
CA ASN A 469 -5.95 7.49 -9.78
C ASN A 469 -6.19 8.99 -9.89
N TYR A 470 -7.32 9.46 -9.34
CA TYR A 470 -7.62 10.89 -9.30
C TYR A 470 -8.27 11.27 -7.97
N ASP A 471 -7.54 12.02 -7.17
CA ASP A 471 -7.98 12.55 -5.89
C ASP A 471 -8.62 13.94 -6.06
N ILE A 472 -9.87 14.06 -5.64
CA ILE A 472 -10.69 15.28 -5.79
C ILE A 472 -11.19 15.70 -4.41
N PRO A 473 -10.66 16.78 -3.82
CA PRO A 473 -11.25 17.37 -2.64
C PRO A 473 -12.61 17.99 -3.01
N VAL A 474 -13.69 17.51 -2.39
CA VAL A 474 -15.05 17.97 -2.68
C VAL A 474 -15.43 19.09 -1.72
N LEU A 475 -15.14 18.94 -0.40
CA LEU A 475 -15.44 19.91 0.64
C LEU A 475 -14.25 20.12 1.57
#